data_0345cb7366330b3e9fad27e3eab45547
#
_entry.id   0345cb7366330b3e9fad27e3eab45547
#
_cell.length_a   1.000
_cell.length_b   1.000
_cell.length_c   1.000
_cell.angle_alpha   90.00
_cell.angle_beta   90.00
_cell.angle_gamma   90.00
#
_symmetry.space_group_name_H-M   'P 1'
#
loop_
_entity.id
_entity.type
_entity.pdbx_description
1 polymer ?
#
loop_
_entity_poly.entity_id
_entity_poly.type
_entity_poly.pdbx_seq_one_letter_code
_entity_poly.pdbx_strand_id
1 'polypeptide(L)'
;MNNQNIKVGIDIGTSKVVCLIVESNPEGLKVLGLGTHPSKGLKNGVVVDIESTVSAIQEATNKAELMSGIRVHQAYVGISGGSSNGLNSEGVVPIKDKKVKISDVEKVITAAKAQSIPDGYKLLHILAREYAIDQQSGIKEPLGMAGVRLEAKVHLVSCEKNAAENISSCMKACGISVQDYVLEQLASSYSVLSQDEKKLGVCLIDLGGGTSDVAIFMDDSISHTINIPVGGDHVTNDIARAIQTPTAQAEELKKKYGCLLYTSPS
;
A
#
# COMPACT_ATOMS: atom_id res chain seq x y z
N MET A 1 18.66 -9.09 -22.94
CA MET A 1 17.84 -9.57 -21.81
C MET A 1 16.40 -9.12 -22.08
N ASN A 2 15.42 -10.01 -21.98
CA ASN A 2 14.02 -9.68 -22.26
C ASN A 2 13.50 -8.78 -21.11
N ASN A 3 13.32 -7.49 -21.37
CA ASN A 3 12.87 -6.49 -20.37
C ASN A 3 11.45 -6.75 -19.81
N GLN A 4 10.75 -7.76 -20.30
CA GLN A 4 9.35 -8.04 -19.89
C GLN A 4 9.20 -8.59 -18.47
N ASN A 5 10.26 -9.14 -17.88
CA ASN A 5 10.22 -9.76 -16.55
C ASN A 5 10.77 -8.86 -15.42
N ILE A 6 11.29 -7.67 -15.76
CA ILE A 6 11.81 -6.73 -14.76
C ILE A 6 10.67 -5.91 -14.18
N LYS A 7 10.59 -5.89 -12.86
CA LYS A 7 9.67 -5.04 -12.10
C LYS A 7 10.45 -4.15 -11.14
N VAL A 8 10.00 -2.93 -10.99
CA VAL A 8 10.60 -1.96 -10.08
C VAL A 8 9.55 -1.47 -9.13
N GLY A 9 9.85 -1.51 -7.84
CA GLY A 9 9.04 -0.91 -6.78
C GLY A 9 9.81 0.22 -6.10
N ILE A 10 9.15 1.34 -5.88
CA ILE A 10 9.71 2.46 -5.11
C ILE A 10 8.76 2.77 -3.96
N ASP A 11 9.28 2.65 -2.75
CA ASP A 11 8.63 3.05 -1.51
C ASP A 11 9.18 4.42 -1.09
N ILE A 12 8.31 5.41 -0.99
CA ILE A 12 8.65 6.79 -0.65
C ILE A 12 8.12 7.08 0.76
N GLY A 13 8.83 6.58 1.76
CA GLY A 13 8.45 6.69 3.16
C GLY A 13 8.95 7.98 3.84
N THR A 14 8.40 8.27 5.03
CA THR A 14 8.80 9.43 5.85
C THR A 14 10.25 9.33 6.32
N SER A 15 10.71 8.13 6.66
CA SER A 15 12.07 7.89 7.21
C SER A 15 13.10 7.59 6.12
N LYS A 16 12.72 6.86 5.09
CA LYS A 16 13.61 6.41 4.01
C LYS A 16 12.85 6.27 2.70
N VAL A 17 13.58 6.37 1.59
CA VAL A 17 13.13 5.95 0.26
C VAL A 17 13.85 4.65 -0.08
N VAL A 18 13.12 3.69 -0.62
CA VAL A 18 13.64 2.39 -1.05
C VAL A 18 13.30 2.16 -2.52
N CYS A 19 14.28 1.80 -3.33
CA CYS A 19 14.09 1.34 -4.71
C CYS A 19 14.51 -0.12 -4.81
N LEU A 20 13.61 -0.97 -5.28
CA LEU A 20 13.83 -2.40 -5.46
C LEU A 20 13.64 -2.78 -6.92
N ILE A 21 14.65 -3.40 -7.52
CA ILE A 21 14.61 -3.94 -8.88
C ILE A 21 14.61 -5.46 -8.78
N VAL A 22 13.59 -6.11 -9.34
CA VAL A 22 13.43 -7.56 -9.30
C VAL A 22 13.19 -8.14 -10.68
N GLU A 23 13.62 -9.38 -10.87
CA GLU A 23 13.27 -10.22 -12.00
C GLU A 23 12.20 -11.23 -11.56
N SER A 24 11.07 -11.24 -12.28
CA SER A 24 9.99 -12.20 -12.06
C SER A 24 10.23 -13.46 -12.86
N ASN A 25 10.41 -14.59 -12.20
CA ASN A 25 10.63 -15.90 -12.82
C ASN A 25 9.55 -16.89 -12.36
N PRO A 26 9.34 -18.01 -13.06
CA PRO A 26 8.40 -19.05 -12.62
C PRO A 26 8.69 -19.60 -11.22
N GLU A 27 9.94 -19.52 -10.77
CA GLU A 27 10.39 -19.96 -9.44
C GLU A 27 10.21 -18.89 -8.35
N GLY A 28 9.81 -17.66 -8.72
CA GLY A 28 9.61 -16.54 -7.80
C GLY A 28 10.29 -15.24 -8.23
N LEU A 29 10.50 -14.35 -7.27
CA LEU A 29 11.15 -13.06 -7.47
C LEU A 29 12.63 -13.13 -7.10
N LYS A 30 13.50 -12.71 -8.04
CA LYS A 30 14.94 -12.55 -7.81
C LYS A 30 15.27 -11.06 -7.67
N VAL A 31 15.84 -10.67 -6.54
CA VAL A 31 16.33 -9.30 -6.34
C VAL A 31 17.59 -9.08 -7.16
N LEU A 32 17.57 -8.08 -8.03
CA LEU A 32 18.69 -7.65 -8.86
C LEU A 32 19.36 -6.39 -8.32
N GLY A 33 18.59 -5.46 -7.75
CA GLY A 33 19.10 -4.23 -7.19
C GLY A 33 18.25 -3.72 -6.04
N LEU A 34 18.90 -3.21 -5.03
CA LEU A 34 18.30 -2.56 -3.87
C LEU A 34 19.05 -1.27 -3.58
N GLY A 35 18.33 -0.16 -3.49
CA GLY A 35 18.87 1.11 -3.10
C GLY A 35 18.02 1.75 -1.99
N THR A 36 18.68 2.31 -1.00
CA THR A 36 18.01 3.01 0.09
C THR A 36 18.66 4.36 0.33
N HIS A 37 17.84 5.37 0.66
CA HIS A 37 18.31 6.70 1.06
C HIS A 37 17.42 7.27 2.16
N PRO A 38 17.98 7.97 3.17
CA PRO A 38 17.17 8.69 4.15
C PRO A 38 16.23 9.69 3.48
N SER A 39 14.98 9.74 3.91
CA SER A 39 13.98 10.70 3.43
C SER A 39 13.99 11.96 4.32
N LYS A 40 13.86 13.14 3.70
CA LYS A 40 13.73 14.43 4.40
C LYS A 40 12.56 15.28 3.91
N GLY A 41 11.98 14.91 2.77
CA GLY A 41 10.93 15.68 2.10
C GLY A 41 9.51 15.27 2.45
N LEU A 42 9.31 14.27 3.34
CA LEU A 42 7.99 13.79 3.75
C LEU A 42 7.72 14.07 5.22
N LYS A 43 6.43 14.35 5.52
CA LYS A 43 5.91 14.41 6.88
C LYS A 43 4.60 13.64 6.94
N ASN A 44 4.51 12.68 7.84
CA ASN A 44 3.31 11.82 8.01
C ASN A 44 2.84 11.18 6.68
N GLY A 45 3.78 10.70 5.86
CA GLY A 45 3.48 10.08 4.56
C GLY A 45 3.12 11.05 3.42
N VAL A 46 3.18 12.36 3.64
CA VAL A 46 2.84 13.38 2.64
C VAL A 46 4.07 14.18 2.25
N VAL A 47 4.26 14.44 0.96
CA VAL A 47 5.35 15.27 0.44
C VAL A 47 5.14 16.72 0.87
N VAL A 48 6.11 17.26 1.61
CA VAL A 48 6.12 18.65 2.09
C VAL A 48 7.29 19.46 1.47
N ASP A 49 8.28 18.77 0.91
CA ASP A 49 9.42 19.36 0.19
C ASP A 49 9.74 18.48 -1.02
N ILE A 50 9.44 19.04 -2.21
CA ILE A 50 9.63 18.35 -3.49
C ILE A 50 11.10 18.12 -3.79
N GLU A 51 11.96 19.12 -3.60
CA GLU A 51 13.40 19.04 -3.96
C GLU A 51 14.10 17.95 -3.11
N SER A 52 13.88 17.97 -1.82
CA SER A 52 14.42 16.94 -0.92
C SER A 52 13.90 15.55 -1.26
N THR A 53 12.62 15.42 -1.64
CA THR A 53 12.02 14.14 -2.04
C THR A 53 12.61 13.63 -3.35
N VAL A 54 12.75 14.50 -4.36
CA VAL A 54 13.39 14.17 -5.65
C VAL A 54 14.82 13.69 -5.42
N SER A 55 15.61 14.41 -4.62
CA SER A 55 16.98 13.99 -4.29
C SER A 55 17.04 12.62 -3.64
N ALA A 56 16.14 12.32 -2.69
CA ALA A 56 16.10 11.03 -2.02
C ALA A 56 15.71 9.88 -2.97
N ILE A 57 14.73 10.11 -3.86
CA ILE A 57 14.32 9.13 -4.88
C ILE A 57 15.50 8.84 -5.83
N GLN A 58 16.16 9.89 -6.30
CA GLN A 58 17.28 9.77 -7.23
C GLN A 58 18.43 8.97 -6.62
N GLU A 59 18.81 9.28 -5.39
CA GLU A 59 19.89 8.58 -4.67
C GLU A 59 19.55 7.11 -4.39
N ALA A 60 18.32 6.80 -3.99
CA ALA A 60 17.88 5.42 -3.81
C ALA A 60 17.87 4.66 -5.15
N THR A 61 17.35 5.29 -6.21
CA THR A 61 17.29 4.69 -7.55
C THR A 61 18.69 4.46 -8.12
N ASN A 62 19.60 5.44 -8.02
CA ASN A 62 20.99 5.31 -8.49
C ASN A 62 21.70 4.11 -7.83
N LYS A 63 21.51 3.89 -6.55
CA LYS A 63 22.09 2.73 -5.84
C LYS A 63 21.53 1.41 -6.36
N ALA A 64 20.22 1.32 -6.58
CA ALA A 64 19.59 0.12 -7.15
C ALA A 64 20.07 -0.15 -8.59
N GLU A 65 20.18 0.89 -9.41
CA GLU A 65 20.70 0.82 -10.78
C GLU A 65 22.16 0.37 -10.82
N LEU A 66 23.00 0.93 -9.93
CA LEU A 66 24.42 0.53 -9.84
C LEU A 66 24.58 -0.95 -9.45
N MET A 67 23.72 -1.45 -8.57
CA MET A 67 23.75 -2.85 -8.14
C MET A 67 23.27 -3.80 -9.24
N SER A 68 22.20 -3.42 -9.97
CA SER A 68 21.55 -4.27 -10.97
C SER A 68 22.15 -4.14 -12.38
N GLY A 69 22.79 -3.01 -12.70
CA GLY A 69 23.14 -2.63 -14.07
C GLY A 69 21.96 -2.23 -14.95
N ILE A 70 20.76 -2.07 -14.38
CA ILE A 70 19.51 -1.80 -15.11
C ILE A 70 19.05 -0.38 -14.83
N ARG A 71 18.71 0.37 -15.88
CA ARG A 71 18.13 1.71 -15.78
C ARG A 71 16.63 1.64 -15.48
N VAL A 72 16.17 2.47 -14.55
CA VAL A 72 14.78 2.57 -14.13
C VAL A 72 14.08 3.67 -14.93
N HIS A 73 13.09 3.29 -15.74
CA HIS A 73 12.26 4.21 -16.51
C HIS A 73 10.82 4.27 -16.04
N GLN A 74 10.38 3.21 -15.35
CA GLN A 74 9.03 3.12 -14.78
C GLN A 74 9.06 2.28 -13.51
N ALA A 75 8.15 2.58 -12.58
CA ALA A 75 8.06 1.88 -11.30
C ALA A 75 6.63 1.82 -10.78
N TYR A 76 6.34 0.79 -9.97
CA TYR A 76 5.22 0.80 -9.03
C TYR A 76 5.62 1.64 -7.82
N VAL A 77 4.70 2.46 -7.33
CA VAL A 77 5.00 3.40 -6.23
C VAL A 77 4.06 3.14 -5.07
N GLY A 78 4.64 3.00 -3.87
CA GLY A 78 3.89 2.92 -2.62
C GLY A 78 3.15 4.22 -2.32
N ILE A 79 1.91 4.12 -1.86
CA ILE A 79 1.19 5.24 -1.24
C ILE A 79 0.87 4.83 0.18
N SER A 80 1.37 5.63 1.14
CA SER A 80 1.08 5.41 2.55
C SER A 80 -0.37 5.76 2.88
N GLY A 81 -0.87 5.15 3.93
CA GLY A 81 -2.22 5.36 4.39
C GLY A 81 -2.55 6.81 4.78
N GLY A 82 -1.53 7.67 5.08
CA GLY A 82 -1.73 9.07 5.50
C GLY A 82 -2.57 9.92 4.56
N SER A 83 -2.58 9.57 3.28
CA SER A 83 -3.41 10.20 2.26
C SER A 83 -4.46 9.26 1.67
N SER A 84 -4.69 8.09 2.27
CA SER A 84 -5.67 7.10 1.79
C SER A 84 -6.89 6.99 2.69
N ASN A 85 -8.02 6.59 2.11
CA ASN A 85 -9.27 6.32 2.80
C ASN A 85 -9.86 4.99 2.29
N GLY A 86 -10.22 4.11 3.21
CA GLY A 86 -10.86 2.83 2.94
C GLY A 86 -12.36 2.85 3.23
N LEU A 87 -13.16 2.39 2.29
CA LEU A 87 -14.63 2.33 2.40
C LEU A 87 -15.14 0.97 1.91
N ASN A 88 -16.01 0.35 2.68
CA ASN A 88 -16.74 -0.84 2.23
C ASN A 88 -17.97 -0.43 1.43
N SER A 89 -18.15 -1.07 0.29
CA SER A 89 -19.27 -0.81 -0.62
C SER A 89 -19.85 -2.11 -1.17
N GLU A 90 -21.10 -2.03 -1.63
CA GLU A 90 -21.82 -3.14 -2.21
C GLU A 90 -22.40 -2.72 -3.57
N GLY A 91 -22.31 -3.63 -4.54
CA GLY A 91 -22.96 -3.51 -5.83
C GLY A 91 -23.94 -4.64 -6.04
N VAL A 92 -25.01 -4.37 -6.79
CA VAL A 92 -26.03 -5.36 -7.13
C VAL A 92 -26.44 -5.21 -8.58
N VAL A 93 -26.47 -6.33 -9.32
CA VAL A 93 -26.92 -6.34 -10.72
C VAL A 93 -27.76 -7.58 -11.02
N PRO A 94 -28.71 -7.52 -11.96
CA PRO A 94 -29.43 -8.69 -12.43
C PRO A 94 -28.55 -9.52 -13.39
N ILE A 95 -28.69 -10.85 -13.31
CA ILE A 95 -28.04 -11.82 -14.23
C ILE A 95 -29.03 -12.12 -15.36
N LYS A 96 -28.75 -11.61 -16.57
CA LYS A 96 -29.71 -11.73 -17.71
C LYS A 96 -29.83 -13.15 -18.25
N ASP A 97 -28.72 -13.90 -18.31
CA ASP A 97 -28.68 -15.21 -18.99
C ASP A 97 -28.74 -16.39 -18.01
N LYS A 98 -29.21 -16.15 -16.78
CA LYS A 98 -29.28 -17.14 -15.68
C LYS A 98 -27.93 -17.78 -15.33
N LYS A 99 -26.83 -17.31 -15.90
CA LYS A 99 -25.45 -17.69 -15.57
C LYS A 99 -24.58 -16.46 -15.56
N VAL A 100 -23.77 -16.34 -14.52
CA VAL A 100 -22.83 -15.21 -14.35
C VAL A 100 -21.77 -15.23 -15.45
N LYS A 101 -21.65 -14.12 -16.15
CA LYS A 101 -20.62 -13.85 -17.16
C LYS A 101 -19.61 -12.83 -16.63
N ILE A 102 -18.44 -12.71 -17.28
CA ILE A 102 -17.43 -11.69 -16.98
C ILE A 102 -18.06 -10.30 -16.98
N SER A 103 -18.89 -10.01 -17.97
CA SER A 103 -19.60 -8.71 -18.08
C SER A 103 -20.52 -8.40 -16.90
N ASP A 104 -21.05 -9.40 -16.21
CA ASP A 104 -21.90 -9.20 -15.03
C ASP A 104 -21.04 -8.91 -13.80
N VAL A 105 -19.86 -9.56 -13.68
CA VAL A 105 -18.85 -9.24 -12.67
C VAL A 105 -18.35 -7.80 -12.85
N GLU A 106 -18.02 -7.39 -14.05
CA GLU A 106 -17.61 -6.01 -14.35
C GLU A 106 -18.69 -4.99 -13.98
N LYS A 107 -19.96 -5.28 -14.30
CA LYS A 107 -21.09 -4.41 -13.95
C LYS A 107 -21.32 -4.32 -12.45
N VAL A 108 -21.27 -5.43 -11.72
CA VAL A 108 -21.49 -5.43 -10.27
C VAL A 108 -20.36 -4.69 -9.54
N ILE A 109 -19.13 -4.82 -10.00
CA ILE A 109 -18.00 -4.03 -9.49
C ILE A 109 -18.19 -2.54 -9.85
N THR A 110 -18.65 -2.23 -11.04
CA THR A 110 -18.95 -0.84 -11.43
C THR A 110 -20.10 -0.25 -10.59
N ALA A 111 -21.13 -1.04 -10.29
CA ALA A 111 -22.20 -0.62 -9.39
C ALA A 111 -21.69 -0.36 -7.97
N ALA A 112 -20.79 -1.20 -7.45
CA ALA A 112 -20.16 -0.99 -6.16
C ALA A 112 -19.29 0.29 -6.12
N LYS A 113 -18.66 0.68 -7.24
CA LYS A 113 -17.91 1.94 -7.36
C LYS A 113 -18.78 3.20 -7.34
N ALA A 114 -20.06 3.08 -7.66
CA ALA A 114 -20.98 4.24 -7.77
C ALA A 114 -21.24 4.92 -6.42
N GLN A 115 -20.83 4.34 -5.31
CA GLN A 115 -20.72 5.09 -4.05
C GLN A 115 -19.70 6.22 -4.22
N SER A 116 -20.12 7.42 -3.86
CA SER A 116 -19.36 8.64 -4.10
C SER A 116 -18.03 8.62 -3.34
N ILE A 117 -16.94 8.60 -4.10
CA ILE A 117 -15.61 8.95 -3.57
C ILE A 117 -15.66 10.44 -3.26
N PRO A 118 -15.20 10.87 -2.07
CA PRO A 118 -15.21 12.28 -1.71
C PRO A 118 -14.48 13.15 -2.75
N ASP A 119 -14.95 14.39 -2.92
CA ASP A 119 -14.26 15.36 -3.76
C ASP A 119 -12.79 15.51 -3.30
N GLY A 120 -11.88 15.61 -4.27
CA GLY A 120 -10.44 15.67 -3.99
C GLY A 120 -9.75 14.31 -3.85
N TYR A 121 -10.49 13.19 -3.85
CA TYR A 121 -9.94 11.84 -3.85
C TYR A 121 -10.01 11.18 -5.23
N LYS A 122 -9.14 10.20 -5.46
CA LYS A 122 -9.19 9.28 -6.60
C LYS A 122 -9.18 7.84 -6.11
N LEU A 123 -9.85 6.97 -6.83
CA LEU A 123 -9.84 5.54 -6.54
C LEU A 123 -8.44 4.97 -6.80
N LEU A 124 -7.91 4.25 -5.83
CA LEU A 124 -6.61 3.58 -5.89
C LEU A 124 -6.79 2.08 -6.13
N HIS A 125 -7.58 1.40 -5.28
CA HIS A 125 -7.85 -0.02 -5.39
C HIS A 125 -9.33 -0.34 -5.21
N ILE A 126 -9.75 -1.44 -5.85
CA ILE A 126 -11.04 -2.09 -5.64
C ILE A 126 -10.73 -3.54 -5.30
N LEU A 127 -10.94 -3.89 -4.06
CA LEU A 127 -10.60 -5.18 -3.53
C LEU A 127 -11.91 -5.95 -3.29
N ALA A 128 -12.21 -6.92 -4.17
CA ALA A 128 -13.38 -7.77 -4.00
C ALA A 128 -13.20 -8.62 -2.73
N ARG A 129 -14.23 -8.60 -1.86
CA ARG A 129 -14.24 -9.35 -0.62
C ARG A 129 -14.97 -10.68 -0.81
N GLU A 130 -16.20 -10.59 -1.27
CA GLU A 130 -17.05 -11.74 -1.58
C GLU A 130 -18.10 -11.36 -2.60
N TYR A 131 -18.66 -12.38 -3.23
CA TYR A 131 -19.86 -12.27 -4.05
C TYR A 131 -21.01 -13.04 -3.41
N ALA A 132 -22.24 -12.65 -3.75
CA ALA A 132 -23.43 -13.41 -3.44
C ALA A 132 -24.27 -13.57 -4.71
N ILE A 133 -24.90 -14.76 -4.84
CA ILE A 133 -25.84 -15.04 -5.92
C ILE A 133 -27.16 -15.43 -5.27
N ASP A 134 -28.19 -14.66 -5.53
CA ASP A 134 -29.50 -14.78 -4.92
C ASP A 134 -29.44 -14.72 -3.37
N GLN A 135 -29.51 -15.87 -2.68
CA GLN A 135 -29.41 -15.96 -1.23
C GLN A 135 -28.09 -16.63 -0.75
N GLN A 136 -27.22 -17.04 -1.68
CA GLN A 136 -25.96 -17.70 -1.36
C GLN A 136 -24.83 -16.67 -1.30
N SER A 137 -24.27 -16.41 -0.12
CA SER A 137 -23.11 -15.55 0.14
C SER A 137 -21.80 -16.33 0.24
N GLY A 138 -20.67 -15.62 0.41
CA GLY A 138 -19.36 -16.21 0.60
C GLY A 138 -18.71 -16.77 -0.66
N ILE A 139 -19.21 -16.39 -1.84
CA ILE A 139 -18.69 -16.86 -3.13
C ILE A 139 -17.43 -16.05 -3.47
N LYS A 140 -16.32 -16.72 -3.80
CA LYS A 140 -15.07 -16.07 -4.25
C LYS A 140 -15.00 -15.99 -5.78
N GLU A 141 -15.46 -17.00 -6.48
CA GLU A 141 -15.46 -17.11 -7.94
C GLU A 141 -16.89 -17.30 -8.46
N PRO A 142 -17.61 -16.24 -8.84
CA PRO A 142 -19.00 -16.33 -9.26
C PRO A 142 -19.18 -16.76 -10.71
N LEU A 143 -18.11 -16.76 -11.55
CA LEU A 143 -18.19 -17.03 -12.98
C LEU A 143 -18.81 -18.40 -13.29
N GLY A 144 -19.81 -18.42 -14.19
CA GLY A 144 -20.49 -19.63 -14.64
C GLY A 144 -21.55 -20.17 -13.69
N MET A 145 -21.67 -19.63 -12.47
CA MET A 145 -22.71 -20.00 -11.51
C MET A 145 -24.09 -19.56 -11.99
N ALA A 146 -25.11 -20.34 -11.68
CA ALA A 146 -26.49 -20.05 -12.04
C ALA A 146 -27.16 -19.15 -10.99
N GLY A 147 -27.98 -18.19 -11.44
CA GLY A 147 -28.73 -17.30 -10.58
C GLY A 147 -29.40 -16.18 -11.36
N VAL A 148 -30.12 -15.31 -10.67
CA VAL A 148 -30.83 -14.16 -11.26
C VAL A 148 -30.32 -12.81 -10.75
N ARG A 149 -29.63 -12.80 -9.61
CA ARG A 149 -29.08 -11.59 -8.96
C ARG A 149 -27.66 -11.84 -8.50
N LEU A 150 -26.73 -10.98 -8.93
CA LEU A 150 -25.34 -10.98 -8.48
C LEU A 150 -25.10 -9.77 -7.59
N GLU A 151 -24.50 -10.00 -6.44
CA GLU A 151 -24.01 -8.98 -5.51
C GLU A 151 -22.51 -9.10 -5.37
N ALA A 152 -21.83 -7.97 -5.17
CA ALA A 152 -20.41 -7.93 -4.84
C ALA A 152 -20.21 -7.01 -3.64
N LYS A 153 -19.52 -7.50 -2.61
CA LYS A 153 -18.99 -6.68 -1.52
C LYS A 153 -17.53 -6.37 -1.81
N VAL A 154 -17.18 -5.11 -1.79
CA VAL A 154 -15.84 -4.64 -2.12
C VAL A 154 -15.31 -3.72 -1.04
N HIS A 155 -13.99 -3.70 -0.88
CA HIS A 155 -13.28 -2.67 -0.14
C HIS A 155 -12.68 -1.70 -1.18
N LEU A 156 -13.14 -0.45 -1.15
CA LEU A 156 -12.66 0.63 -2.00
C LEU A 156 -11.56 1.38 -1.25
N VAL A 157 -10.39 1.52 -1.86
CA VAL A 157 -9.33 2.36 -1.33
C VAL A 157 -9.17 3.55 -2.26
N SER A 158 -9.28 4.75 -1.71
CA SER A 158 -9.05 6.00 -2.40
C SER A 158 -7.88 6.76 -1.78
N CYS A 159 -7.24 7.64 -2.55
CA CYS A 159 -6.19 8.52 -2.04
C CYS A 159 -6.45 9.96 -2.48
N GLU A 160 -5.89 10.90 -1.73
CA GLU A 160 -5.92 12.32 -2.09
C GLU A 160 -5.24 12.56 -3.44
N LYS A 161 -5.92 13.27 -4.35
CA LYS A 161 -5.39 13.57 -5.69
C LYS A 161 -4.07 14.33 -5.61
N ASN A 162 -4.01 15.36 -4.76
CA ASN A 162 -2.82 16.20 -4.61
C ASN A 162 -1.62 15.39 -4.09
N ALA A 163 -1.82 14.46 -3.16
CA ALA A 163 -0.74 13.61 -2.66
C ALA A 163 -0.15 12.74 -3.78
N ALA A 164 -1.02 12.10 -4.57
CA ALA A 164 -0.58 11.30 -5.70
C ALA A 164 0.06 12.13 -6.82
N GLU A 165 -0.42 13.35 -7.08
CA GLU A 165 0.15 14.28 -8.05
C GLU A 165 1.53 14.79 -7.63
N ASN A 166 1.73 15.08 -6.34
CA ASN A 166 3.04 15.46 -5.80
C ASN A 166 4.06 14.32 -5.96
N ILE A 167 3.68 13.09 -5.61
CA ILE A 167 4.52 11.90 -5.84
C ILE A 167 4.84 11.73 -7.33
N SER A 168 3.80 11.84 -8.20
CA SER A 168 4.00 11.75 -9.65
C SER A 168 4.98 12.80 -10.17
N SER A 169 4.89 14.02 -9.66
CA SER A 169 5.78 15.13 -10.02
C SER A 169 7.22 14.87 -9.59
N CYS A 170 7.43 14.34 -8.38
CA CYS A 170 8.75 13.94 -7.90
C CYS A 170 9.35 12.83 -8.76
N MET A 171 8.56 11.79 -9.07
CA MET A 171 8.99 10.69 -9.92
C MET A 171 9.36 11.16 -11.34
N LYS A 172 8.52 12.01 -11.92
CA LYS A 172 8.77 12.62 -13.25
C LYS A 172 10.04 13.47 -13.27
N ALA A 173 10.32 14.23 -12.21
CA ALA A 173 11.56 14.98 -12.08
C ALA A 173 12.80 14.09 -12.05
N CYS A 174 12.68 12.84 -11.57
CA CYS A 174 13.73 11.83 -11.65
C CYS A 174 13.79 11.09 -13.01
N GLY A 175 12.92 11.45 -13.98
CA GLY A 175 12.83 10.75 -15.28
C GLY A 175 12.15 9.38 -15.21
N ILE A 176 11.40 9.10 -14.15
CA ILE A 176 10.73 7.82 -13.90
C ILE A 176 9.21 8.03 -14.02
N SER A 177 8.55 7.21 -14.84
CA SER A 177 7.10 7.20 -14.92
C SER A 177 6.49 6.27 -13.86
N VAL A 178 5.39 6.70 -13.24
CA VAL A 178 4.62 5.85 -12.34
C VAL A 178 3.78 4.89 -13.19
N GLN A 179 4.02 3.60 -13.04
CA GLN A 179 3.26 2.56 -13.73
C GLN A 179 1.90 2.37 -13.06
N ASP A 180 1.91 2.25 -11.74
CA ASP A 180 0.71 2.20 -10.93
C ASP A 180 1.06 2.55 -9.47
N TYR A 181 0.03 2.89 -8.69
CA TYR A 181 0.15 3.14 -7.26
C TYR A 181 -0.34 1.93 -6.46
N VAL A 182 0.38 1.58 -5.41
CA VAL A 182 0.04 0.46 -4.54
C VAL A 182 -0.09 0.93 -3.10
N LEU A 183 -1.17 0.56 -2.44
CA LEU A 183 -1.34 0.80 -1.01
C LEU A 183 -0.26 0.00 -0.23
N GLU A 184 0.50 0.67 0.63
CA GLU A 184 1.65 0.07 1.32
C GLU A 184 1.25 -1.13 2.19
N GLN A 185 0.14 -1.05 2.95
CA GLN A 185 -0.34 -2.18 3.75
C GLN A 185 -0.71 -3.40 2.88
N LEU A 186 -1.22 -3.16 1.67
CA LEU A 186 -1.50 -4.24 0.72
C LEU A 186 -0.20 -4.88 0.23
N ALA A 187 0.79 -4.07 -0.13
CA ALA A 187 2.10 -4.55 -0.55
C ALA A 187 2.79 -5.35 0.56
N SER A 188 2.84 -4.81 1.78
CA SER A 188 3.42 -5.47 2.96
C SER A 188 2.75 -6.82 3.23
N SER A 189 1.41 -6.90 3.06
CA SER A 189 0.65 -8.14 3.28
C SER A 189 1.07 -9.30 2.37
N TYR A 190 1.52 -9.00 1.15
CA TYR A 190 1.99 -10.04 0.22
C TYR A 190 3.34 -10.63 0.61
N SER A 191 4.15 -9.88 1.35
CA SER A 191 5.48 -10.32 1.75
C SER A 191 5.53 -10.97 3.13
N VAL A 192 4.61 -10.62 4.05
CA VAL A 192 4.70 -11.04 5.46
C VAL A 192 3.55 -11.93 5.92
N LEU A 193 2.43 -11.99 5.21
CA LEU A 193 1.27 -12.80 5.62
C LEU A 193 1.12 -14.03 4.74
N SER A 194 0.90 -15.17 5.37
CA SER A 194 0.47 -16.39 4.70
C SER A 194 -1.02 -16.33 4.31
N GLN A 195 -1.44 -17.21 3.39
CA GLN A 195 -2.85 -17.32 3.01
C GLN A 195 -3.73 -17.80 4.18
N ASP A 196 -3.21 -18.69 5.02
CA ASP A 196 -3.95 -19.18 6.18
C ASP A 196 -4.23 -18.07 7.20
N GLU A 197 -3.25 -17.20 7.45
CA GLU A 197 -3.46 -16.03 8.32
C GLU A 197 -4.52 -15.08 7.76
N LYS A 198 -4.46 -14.78 6.44
CA LYS A 198 -5.48 -13.94 5.78
C LYS A 198 -6.88 -14.56 5.84
N LYS A 199 -6.97 -15.88 5.78
CA LYS A 199 -8.22 -16.62 5.84
C LYS A 199 -8.80 -16.68 7.25
N LEU A 200 -7.97 -16.97 8.25
CA LEU A 200 -8.38 -17.07 9.65
C LEU A 200 -8.71 -15.70 10.28
N GLY A 201 -8.16 -14.64 9.73
CA GLY A 201 -8.28 -13.30 10.25
C GLY A 201 -6.99 -12.82 10.90
N VAL A 202 -6.43 -11.71 10.39
CA VAL A 202 -5.19 -11.12 10.89
C VAL A 202 -5.24 -9.61 10.78
N CYS A 203 -4.65 -8.95 11.75
CA CYS A 203 -4.39 -7.52 11.74
C CYS A 203 -2.91 -7.29 11.39
N LEU A 204 -2.67 -6.67 10.23
CA LEU A 204 -1.35 -6.19 9.82
C LEU A 204 -1.19 -4.76 10.30
N ILE A 205 -0.09 -4.48 11.01
CA ILE A 205 0.28 -3.15 11.44
C ILE A 205 1.66 -2.83 10.86
N ASP A 206 1.70 -1.85 9.97
CA ASP A 206 2.93 -1.33 9.37
C ASP A 206 3.33 -0.05 10.14
N LEU A 207 4.43 -0.13 10.91
CA LEU A 207 4.91 0.95 11.75
C LEU A 207 6.01 1.73 11.02
N GLY A 208 5.62 2.82 10.38
CA GLY A 208 6.54 3.73 9.70
C GLY A 208 7.18 4.78 10.63
N GLY A 209 7.97 5.68 10.03
CA GLY A 209 8.52 6.84 10.74
C GLY A 209 7.45 7.85 11.15
N GLY A 210 6.59 8.23 10.22
CA GLY A 210 5.57 9.27 10.45
C GLY A 210 4.15 8.74 10.64
N THR A 211 3.86 7.53 10.18
CA THR A 211 2.52 6.90 10.17
C THR A 211 2.57 5.48 10.70
N SER A 212 1.42 5.00 11.15
CA SER A 212 1.16 3.58 11.40
C SER A 212 -0.04 3.16 10.57
N ASP A 213 0.16 2.23 9.68
CA ASP A 213 -0.82 1.79 8.70
C ASP A 213 -1.37 0.42 9.08
N VAL A 214 -2.69 0.31 9.22
CA VAL A 214 -3.36 -0.90 9.68
C VAL A 214 -4.22 -1.46 8.56
N ALA A 215 -4.12 -2.77 8.31
CA ALA A 215 -5.02 -3.51 7.44
C ALA A 215 -5.54 -4.75 8.16
N ILE A 216 -6.86 -4.94 8.16
CA ILE A 216 -7.51 -6.12 8.73
C ILE A 216 -7.92 -7.02 7.58
N PHE A 217 -7.43 -8.25 7.63
CA PHE A 217 -7.80 -9.32 6.69
C PHE A 217 -8.77 -10.27 7.37
N MET A 218 -9.74 -10.78 6.61
CA MET A 218 -10.68 -11.82 7.01
C MET A 218 -11.19 -12.52 5.74
N ASP A 219 -11.29 -13.84 5.78
CA ASP A 219 -11.72 -14.63 4.63
C ASP A 219 -10.94 -14.32 3.34
N ASP A 220 -9.61 -14.27 3.42
CA ASP A 220 -8.68 -13.94 2.32
C ASP A 220 -8.84 -12.54 1.71
N SER A 221 -9.55 -11.64 2.38
CA SER A 221 -9.84 -10.31 1.83
C SER A 221 -9.56 -9.22 2.84
N ILE A 222 -9.17 -8.03 2.37
CA ILE A 222 -9.12 -6.85 3.23
C ILE A 222 -10.54 -6.44 3.60
N SER A 223 -10.80 -6.39 4.91
CA SER A 223 -12.07 -5.92 5.46
C SER A 223 -12.03 -4.46 5.89
N HIS A 224 -10.87 -4.01 6.39
CA HIS A 224 -10.67 -2.63 6.86
C HIS A 224 -9.24 -2.16 6.61
N THR A 225 -9.10 -0.86 6.30
CA THR A 225 -7.82 -0.15 6.29
C THR A 225 -7.96 1.13 7.09
N ILE A 226 -6.98 1.42 7.95
CA ILE A 226 -6.94 2.61 8.80
C ILE A 226 -5.51 3.15 8.75
N ASN A 227 -5.38 4.47 8.73
CA ASN A 227 -4.11 5.15 8.93
C ASN A 227 -4.15 5.93 10.24
N ILE A 228 -3.07 5.84 10.99
CA ILE A 228 -2.84 6.60 12.21
C ILE A 228 -1.63 7.50 11.95
N PRO A 229 -1.76 8.83 12.02
CA PRO A 229 -0.66 9.76 11.72
C PRO A 229 0.33 9.86 12.90
N VAL A 230 0.72 8.71 13.44
CA VAL A 230 1.70 8.55 14.51
C VAL A 230 2.64 7.40 14.11
N GLY A 231 3.94 7.62 14.22
CA GLY A 231 4.97 6.64 13.93
C GLY A 231 6.20 6.81 14.82
N GLY A 232 7.28 6.16 14.48
CA GLY A 232 8.52 6.14 15.26
C GLY A 232 9.15 7.50 15.53
N ASP A 233 8.95 8.47 14.62
CA ASP A 233 9.50 9.83 14.78
C ASP A 233 8.80 10.60 15.92
N HIS A 234 7.54 10.28 16.22
CA HIS A 234 6.84 10.87 17.36
C HIS A 234 7.50 10.46 18.68
N VAL A 235 7.81 9.17 18.84
CA VAL A 235 8.53 8.67 20.02
C VAL A 235 9.93 9.32 20.12
N THR A 236 10.64 9.43 19.00
CA THR A 236 11.95 10.10 18.95
C THR A 236 11.85 11.56 19.39
N ASN A 237 10.85 12.28 18.89
CA ASN A 237 10.63 13.67 19.23
C ASN A 237 10.21 13.86 20.71
N ASP A 238 9.42 12.94 21.24
CA ASP A 238 9.05 12.98 22.66
C ASP A 238 10.26 12.76 23.58
N ILE A 239 11.14 11.80 23.23
CA ILE A 239 12.42 11.61 23.93
C ILE A 239 13.28 12.87 23.84
N ALA A 240 13.44 13.43 22.62
CA ALA A 240 14.26 14.61 22.39
C ALA A 240 13.80 15.80 23.27
N ARG A 241 12.49 16.00 23.38
CA ARG A 241 11.90 17.07 24.22
C ARG A 241 12.04 16.77 25.71
N ALA A 242 11.77 15.54 26.12
CA ALA A 242 11.79 15.16 27.53
C ALA A 242 13.16 15.30 28.18
N ILE A 243 14.21 14.90 27.46
CA ILE A 243 15.60 14.95 27.96
C ILE A 243 16.43 16.10 27.37
N GLN A 244 15.81 16.97 26.55
CA GLN A 244 16.44 18.15 25.92
C GLN A 244 17.70 17.78 25.12
N THR A 245 17.61 16.76 24.28
CA THR A 245 18.71 16.25 23.44
C THR A 245 18.41 16.42 21.94
N PRO A 246 19.43 16.51 21.07
CA PRO A 246 19.22 16.50 19.62
C PRO A 246 18.47 15.25 19.15
N THR A 247 17.61 15.40 18.13
CA THR A 247 16.77 14.33 17.58
C THR A 247 17.56 13.08 17.17
N ALA A 248 18.78 13.28 16.61
CA ALA A 248 19.64 12.15 16.23
C ALA A 248 20.07 11.30 17.45
N GLN A 249 20.39 11.94 18.57
CA GLN A 249 20.73 11.24 19.81
C GLN A 249 19.50 10.58 20.43
N ALA A 250 18.35 11.23 20.37
CA ALA A 250 17.07 10.66 20.82
C ALA A 250 16.71 9.39 20.02
N GLU A 251 16.96 9.39 18.70
CA GLU A 251 16.74 8.20 17.85
C GLU A 251 17.66 7.04 18.25
N GLU A 252 18.93 7.31 18.53
CA GLU A 252 19.87 6.31 19.03
C GLU A 252 19.44 5.76 20.40
N LEU A 253 19.00 6.62 21.31
CA LEU A 253 18.48 6.22 22.63
C LEU A 253 17.22 5.35 22.46
N LYS A 254 16.29 5.76 21.61
CA LYS A 254 15.10 4.96 21.29
C LYS A 254 15.48 3.55 20.81
N LYS A 255 16.39 3.45 19.84
CA LYS A 255 16.84 2.15 19.30
C LYS A 255 17.56 1.29 20.32
N LYS A 256 18.36 1.90 21.20
CA LYS A 256 19.17 1.17 22.17
C LYS A 256 18.39 0.74 23.40
N TYR A 257 17.47 1.57 23.88
CA TYR A 257 16.79 1.37 25.15
C TYR A 257 15.27 1.20 25.02
N GLY A 258 14.71 1.43 23.83
CA GLY A 258 13.29 1.20 23.57
C GLY A 258 12.98 -0.28 23.67
N CYS A 259 12.31 -0.67 24.73
CA CYS A 259 11.91 -2.04 25.01
C CYS A 259 10.59 -2.04 25.76
N LEU A 260 9.74 -3.03 25.46
CA LEU A 260 8.57 -3.30 26.28
C LEU A 260 8.98 -3.98 27.58
N LEU A 261 8.73 -3.33 28.69
CA LEU A 261 8.86 -3.96 30.00
C LEU A 261 7.63 -4.83 30.21
N TYR A 262 7.77 -6.13 30.06
CA TYR A 262 6.77 -7.09 30.50
C TYR A 262 6.84 -7.15 32.05
N THR A 263 6.13 -6.26 32.71
CA THR A 263 5.82 -6.47 34.12
C THR A 263 4.75 -7.54 34.18
N SER A 264 5.01 -8.63 34.90
CA SER A 264 3.96 -9.60 35.22
C SER A 264 2.76 -8.85 35.78
N PRO A 265 1.52 -9.11 35.31
CA PRO A 265 0.36 -8.57 35.98
C PRO A 265 0.36 -9.07 37.42
N SER A 266 0.43 -8.15 38.37
CA SER A 266 0.30 -8.41 39.80
C SER A 266 -1.13 -8.80 40.12
#